data_6d3416cd731bde0de9bb14f08a6432d8
#
_entry.id   6d3416cd731bde0de9bb14f08a6432d8
#
_cell.length_a   1.000
_cell.length_b   1.000
_cell.length_c   1.000
_cell.angle_alpha   90.00
_cell.angle_beta   90.00
_cell.angle_gamma   90.00
#
_symmetry.space_group_name_H-M   'P 1'
#
loop_
_entity.id
_entity.type
_entity.pdbx_description
1 polymer ?
#
loop_
_entity_poly.entity_id
_entity_poly.type
_entity_poly.pdbx_seq_one_letter_code
_entity_poly.pdbx_strand_id
1 'polypeptide(L)'
;MAQVAPFRLPELPTRADLVAKYFRALGDPTRLLILGLLQREGELSAGELTRRLGQPQPKVSNHLACLRWCGFVTTRRDHRIIFYRLADQRVAAMLELADGLLDDNADHVAACCHIPEA
;
A
#
# COMPACT_ATOMS: atom_id res chain seq x y z
N MET A 1 13.61 39.65 -14.70
CA MET A 1 13.39 39.08 -14.49
C MET A 1 13.17 38.24 -14.41
N ALA A 2 13.35 38.26 -14.55
CA ALA A 2 13.06 37.58 -14.36
C ALA A 2 13.04 36.67 -14.17
N GLN A 3 13.16 36.26 -14.00
CA GLN A 3 13.08 35.40 -13.78
C GLN A 3 12.56 34.50 -13.66
N VAL A 4 12.37 34.68 -13.55
CA VAL A 4 11.92 33.67 -13.31
C VAL A 4 12.41 32.54 -13.54
N ALA A 5 12.76 31.96 -12.78
CA ALA A 5 13.42 30.83 -12.97
C ALA A 5 12.52 29.74 -13.19
N PRO A 6 12.47 29.25 -14.29
CA PRO A 6 11.68 28.12 -14.54
C PRO A 6 12.19 26.92 -13.84
N PHE A 7 13.48 26.92 -13.42
CA PHE A 7 13.93 25.85 -12.73
C PHE A 7 14.04 26.17 -11.35
N ARG A 8 12.99 26.16 -10.63
CA ARG A 8 13.00 26.15 -9.26
C ARG A 8 12.99 24.76 -8.85
N LEU A 9 13.88 24.34 -8.02
CA LEU A 9 13.78 23.06 -7.35
C LEU A 9 12.48 23.04 -6.58
N PRO A 10 11.77 21.94 -6.61
CA PRO A 10 10.54 21.85 -5.84
C PRO A 10 10.83 22.08 -4.39
N GLU A 11 9.97 22.81 -3.76
CA GLU A 11 9.99 22.95 -2.33
C GLU A 11 9.84 21.59 -1.69
N LEU A 12 9.94 21.52 -0.40
CA LEU A 12 9.61 20.30 0.30
C LEU A 12 8.21 19.86 -0.11
N PRO A 13 7.96 18.55 -0.18
CA PRO A 13 6.65 18.07 -0.60
C PRO A 13 5.56 18.67 0.28
N THR A 14 4.46 19.05 -0.36
CA THR A 14 3.30 19.53 0.38
C THR A 14 2.62 18.35 1.08
N ARG A 15 1.73 18.66 2.01
CA ARG A 15 0.93 17.63 2.66
C ARG A 15 0.15 16.80 1.63
N ALA A 16 -0.43 17.47 0.65
CA ALA A 16 -1.16 16.77 -0.40
C ALA A 16 -0.26 15.86 -1.20
N ASP A 17 0.97 16.27 -1.49
CA ASP A 17 1.93 15.42 -2.19
C ASP A 17 2.22 14.15 -1.41
N LEU A 18 2.38 14.27 -0.12
CA LEU A 18 2.68 13.13 0.74
C LEU A 18 1.48 12.19 0.86
N VAL A 19 0.30 12.74 1.03
CA VAL A 19 -0.92 11.93 1.09
C VAL A 19 -1.13 11.20 -0.23
N ALA A 20 -0.92 11.88 -1.36
CA ALA A 20 -1.04 11.24 -2.67
C ALA A 20 -0.05 10.10 -2.83
N LYS A 21 1.18 10.29 -2.37
CA LYS A 21 2.20 9.23 -2.41
C LYS A 21 1.78 8.05 -1.55
N TYR A 22 1.20 8.33 -0.40
CA TYR A 22 0.69 7.33 0.50
C TYR A 22 -0.40 6.49 -0.19
N PHE A 23 -1.36 7.14 -0.85
CA PHE A 23 -2.39 6.43 -1.59
C PHE A 23 -1.84 5.67 -2.79
N ARG A 24 -0.79 6.17 -3.43
CA ARG A 24 -0.14 5.43 -4.50
C ARG A 24 0.47 4.12 -3.99
N ALA A 25 1.00 4.13 -2.77
CA ALA A 25 1.50 2.89 -2.18
C ALA A 25 0.40 1.86 -2.01
N LEU A 26 -0.83 2.31 -1.73
CA LEU A 26 -1.98 1.43 -1.62
C LEU A 26 -2.60 1.07 -2.96
N GLY A 27 -2.24 1.76 -4.03
CA GLY A 27 -2.86 1.58 -5.34
C GLY A 27 -2.32 0.40 -6.14
N ASP A 28 -1.97 -0.68 -5.46
CA ASP A 28 -1.45 -1.89 -6.09
C ASP A 28 -2.22 -3.09 -5.58
N PRO A 29 -2.78 -3.92 -6.48
CA PRO A 29 -3.61 -5.05 -6.04
C PRO A 29 -2.88 -6.02 -5.12
N THR A 30 -1.61 -6.30 -5.39
CA THR A 30 -0.84 -7.23 -4.54
C THR A 30 -0.67 -6.67 -3.14
N ARG A 31 -0.39 -5.38 -3.02
CA ARG A 31 -0.25 -4.76 -1.71
C ARG A 31 -1.55 -4.77 -0.93
N LEU A 32 -2.66 -4.53 -1.62
CA LEU A 32 -3.97 -4.60 -0.98
C LEU A 32 -4.30 -6.02 -0.54
N LEU A 33 -3.92 -7.02 -1.33
CA LEU A 33 -4.11 -8.42 -0.93
C LEU A 33 -3.27 -8.75 0.31
N ILE A 34 -2.05 -8.28 0.36
CA ILE A 34 -1.19 -8.48 1.53
C ILE A 34 -1.85 -7.89 2.78
N LEU A 35 -2.28 -6.64 2.69
CA LEU A 35 -2.90 -5.98 3.82
C LEU A 35 -4.19 -6.67 4.25
N GLY A 36 -4.98 -7.13 3.29
CA GLY A 36 -6.21 -7.89 3.57
C GLY A 36 -5.93 -9.21 4.28
N LEU A 37 -4.88 -9.91 3.87
CA LEU A 37 -4.48 -11.15 4.54
C LEU A 37 -4.06 -10.88 5.99
N LEU A 38 -3.27 -9.83 6.20
CA LEU A 38 -2.81 -9.48 7.54
C LEU A 38 -3.97 -9.02 8.42
N GLN A 39 -4.95 -8.33 7.83
CA GLN A 39 -6.13 -7.93 8.57
C GLN A 39 -6.92 -9.13 9.07
N ARG A 40 -7.07 -10.13 8.22
CA ARG A 40 -7.86 -11.32 8.57
C ARG A 40 -7.14 -12.26 9.51
N GLU A 41 -5.82 -12.42 9.33
CA GLU A 41 -5.09 -13.46 10.05
C GLU A 41 -4.19 -12.91 11.16
N GLY A 42 -4.05 -11.62 11.22
CA GLY A 42 -3.27 -10.96 12.27
C GLY A 42 -1.81 -10.86 11.94
N GLU A 43 -1.14 -11.98 11.72
CA GLU A 43 0.29 -11.99 11.51
C GLU A 43 0.66 -13.13 10.60
N LEU A 44 1.51 -12.86 9.60
CA LEU A 44 2.00 -13.87 8.68
C LEU A 44 3.46 -13.63 8.39
N SER A 45 4.20 -14.72 8.18
CA SER A 45 5.59 -14.61 7.77
C SER A 45 5.69 -14.23 6.30
N ALA A 46 6.85 -13.72 5.90
CA ALA A 46 7.11 -13.41 4.50
C ALA A 46 6.93 -14.65 3.62
N GLY A 47 7.39 -15.80 4.09
CA GLY A 47 7.24 -17.06 3.36
C GLY A 47 5.80 -17.45 3.15
N GLU A 48 4.97 -17.28 4.17
CA GLU A 48 3.55 -17.57 4.06
C GLU A 48 2.84 -16.63 3.11
N LEU A 49 3.18 -15.34 3.17
CA LEU A 49 2.62 -14.35 2.25
C LEU A 49 2.99 -14.70 0.80
N THR A 50 4.25 -15.06 0.57
CA THR A 50 4.72 -15.45 -0.75
C THR A 50 3.93 -16.64 -1.28
N ARG A 51 3.74 -17.63 -0.43
CA ARG A 51 3.03 -18.85 -0.81
C ARG A 51 1.55 -18.56 -1.09
N ARG A 52 0.91 -17.77 -0.23
CA ARG A 52 -0.50 -17.44 -0.37
C ARG A 52 -0.78 -16.62 -1.63
N LEU A 53 0.16 -15.74 -1.98
CA LEU A 53 -0.01 -14.87 -3.14
C LEU A 53 0.34 -15.57 -4.45
N GLY A 54 1.12 -16.64 -4.38
CA GLY A 54 1.53 -17.35 -5.59
C GLY A 54 2.40 -16.52 -6.51
N GLN A 55 3.16 -15.58 -5.95
CA GLN A 55 4.03 -14.70 -6.73
C GLN A 55 5.48 -14.92 -6.36
N PRO A 56 6.43 -14.53 -7.22
CA PRO A 56 7.85 -14.70 -6.91
C PRO A 56 8.24 -13.96 -5.64
N GLN A 57 9.06 -14.59 -4.83
CA GLN A 57 9.49 -14.02 -3.57
C GLN A 57 10.10 -12.62 -3.70
N PRO A 58 10.98 -12.35 -4.69
CA PRO A 58 11.54 -11.00 -4.81
C PRO A 58 10.48 -9.93 -5.01
N LYS A 59 9.41 -10.26 -5.75
CA LYS A 59 8.32 -9.32 -5.98
C LYS A 59 7.57 -9.05 -4.69
N VAL A 60 7.25 -10.10 -3.94
CA VAL A 60 6.56 -9.97 -2.66
C VAL A 60 7.42 -9.17 -1.68
N SER A 61 8.73 -9.45 -1.65
CA SER A 61 9.65 -8.73 -0.79
C SER A 61 9.68 -7.23 -1.09
N ASN A 62 9.62 -6.85 -2.37
CA ASN A 62 9.58 -5.44 -2.74
C ASN A 62 8.30 -4.77 -2.26
N HIS A 63 7.16 -5.45 -2.39
CA HIS A 63 5.90 -4.91 -1.89
C HIS A 63 5.92 -4.76 -0.38
N LEU A 64 6.45 -5.76 0.33
CA LEU A 64 6.54 -5.70 1.78
C LEU A 64 7.46 -4.57 2.24
N ALA A 65 8.57 -4.36 1.53
CA ALA A 65 9.48 -3.27 1.86
C ALA A 65 8.79 -1.91 1.72
N CYS A 66 8.01 -1.73 0.65
CA CYS A 66 7.26 -0.50 0.44
C CYS A 66 6.23 -0.28 1.55
N LEU A 67 5.46 -1.32 1.87
CA LEU A 67 4.43 -1.22 2.91
C LEU A 67 5.04 -0.92 4.28
N ARG A 68 6.19 -1.53 4.55
CA ARG A 68 6.88 -1.28 5.82
C ARG A 68 7.42 0.14 5.87
N TRP A 69 8.03 0.61 4.79
CA TRP A 69 8.60 1.94 4.73
C TRP A 69 7.53 3.02 4.90
N CYS A 70 6.35 2.78 4.35
CA CYS A 70 5.24 3.72 4.46
C CYS A 70 4.49 3.62 5.79
N GLY A 71 4.83 2.66 6.63
CA GLY A 71 4.19 2.54 7.93
C GLY A 71 2.88 1.79 7.94
N PHE A 72 2.56 1.04 6.87
CA PHE A 72 1.34 0.25 6.84
C PHE A 72 1.49 -1.06 7.59
N VAL A 73 2.69 -1.61 7.63
CA VAL A 73 2.97 -2.85 8.33
C VAL A 73 4.17 -2.67 9.24
N THR A 74 4.22 -3.50 10.27
CA THR A 74 5.36 -3.59 11.16
C THR A 74 5.81 -5.03 11.19
N THR A 75 7.03 -5.26 11.66
CA THR A 75 7.63 -6.59 11.64
C THR A 75 8.12 -6.97 13.02
N ARG A 76 8.19 -8.27 13.25
CA ARG A 76 8.97 -8.81 14.35
C ARG A 76 9.77 -9.99 13.83
N ARG A 77 10.88 -10.24 14.48
CA ARG A 77 11.75 -11.34 14.11
C ARG A 77 11.67 -12.42 15.17
N ASP A 78 11.55 -13.66 14.72
CA ASP A 78 11.65 -14.82 15.57
C ASP A 78 12.67 -15.74 14.93
N HIS A 79 13.89 -15.75 15.45
CA HIS A 79 15.03 -16.44 14.86
C HIS A 79 15.28 -15.92 13.43
N ARG A 80 15.09 -16.75 12.44
CA ARG A 80 15.33 -16.35 11.05
C ARG A 80 14.07 -15.94 10.33
N ILE A 81 12.94 -16.02 11.01
CA ILE A 81 11.64 -15.75 10.39
C ILE A 81 11.22 -14.34 10.72
N ILE A 82 10.81 -13.61 9.70
CA ILE A 82 10.27 -12.26 9.88
C ILE A 82 8.77 -12.34 9.68
N PHE A 83 8.03 -11.89 10.69
CA PHE A 83 6.58 -11.83 10.65
C PHE A 83 6.13 -10.40 10.43
N TYR A 84 5.05 -10.26 9.67
CA TYR A 84 4.46 -8.97 9.34
C TYR A 84 3.06 -8.89 9.91
N ARG A 85 2.68 -7.70 10.34
CA ARG A 85 1.31 -7.42 10.79
C ARG A 85 0.99 -5.97 10.48
N LEU A 86 -0.30 -5.63 10.47
CA LEU A 86 -0.69 -4.24 10.28
C LEU A 86 -0.12 -3.40 11.41
N ALA A 87 0.39 -2.24 11.06
CA ALA A 87 1.05 -1.36 12.02
C ALA A 87 0.08 -0.70 12.98
N ASP A 88 -1.16 -0.48 12.54
CA ASP A 88 -2.11 0.34 13.27
C ASP A 88 -3.52 -0.06 12.86
N GLN A 89 -4.44 -0.04 13.79
CA GLN A 89 -5.83 -0.37 13.49
C GLN A 89 -6.46 0.60 12.48
N ARG A 90 -5.94 1.79 12.36
CA ARG A 90 -6.43 2.74 11.37
C ARG A 90 -6.19 2.26 9.95
N VAL A 91 -5.16 1.42 9.74
CA VAL A 91 -4.94 0.82 8.42
C VAL A 91 -6.11 -0.10 8.08
N ALA A 92 -6.52 -0.95 9.01
CA ALA A 92 -7.67 -1.81 8.82
C ALA A 92 -8.94 -1.00 8.57
N ALA A 93 -9.15 0.05 9.34
CA ALA A 93 -10.32 0.91 9.19
C ALA A 93 -10.35 1.56 7.79
N MET A 94 -9.20 1.99 7.30
CA MET A 94 -9.09 2.60 5.98
C MET A 94 -9.46 1.60 4.88
N LEU A 95 -9.00 0.36 5.00
CA LEU A 95 -9.32 -0.70 4.06
C LEU A 95 -10.82 -1.00 4.06
N GLU A 96 -11.43 -1.05 5.25
CA GLU A 96 -12.86 -1.30 5.37
C GLU A 96 -13.68 -0.18 4.78
N LEU A 97 -13.27 1.07 4.99
CA LEU A 97 -13.94 2.20 4.40
C LEU A 97 -13.85 2.19 2.88
N ALA A 98 -12.68 1.84 2.36
CA ALA A 98 -12.49 1.75 0.92
C ALA A 98 -13.38 0.66 0.32
N ASP A 99 -13.47 -0.50 0.98
CA ASP A 99 -14.35 -1.58 0.53
C ASP A 99 -15.81 -1.16 0.52
N GLY A 100 -16.25 -0.47 1.57
CA GLY A 100 -17.62 0.00 1.66
C GLY A 100 -17.95 1.01 0.56
N LEU A 101 -17.03 1.95 0.32
CA LEU A 101 -17.21 2.92 -0.76
C LEU A 101 -17.22 2.24 -2.13
N LEU A 102 -16.37 1.24 -2.31
CA LEU A 102 -16.33 0.51 -3.55
C LEU A 102 -17.63 -0.23 -3.81
N ASP A 103 -18.22 -0.84 -2.78
CA ASP A 103 -19.49 -1.56 -2.92
C ASP A 103 -20.57 -0.65 -3.51
N ASP A 104 -20.56 0.63 -3.15
CA ASP A 104 -21.53 1.59 -3.66
C ASP A 104 -21.20 2.09 -5.06
N ASN A 105 -19.96 1.96 -5.49
CA ASN A 105 -19.46 2.60 -6.71
C ASN A 105 -18.74 1.65 -7.66
N ALA A 106 -18.84 0.35 -7.43
CA ALA A 106 -18.01 -0.64 -8.15
C ALA A 106 -18.17 -0.56 -9.66
N ASP A 107 -19.40 -0.42 -10.15
CA ASP A 107 -19.64 -0.39 -11.58
C ASP A 107 -19.01 0.83 -12.24
N HIS A 108 -19.09 1.97 -11.55
CA HIS A 108 -18.50 3.21 -12.05
C HIS A 108 -16.98 3.12 -12.08
N VAL A 109 -16.40 2.58 -11.02
CA VAL A 109 -14.94 2.43 -10.92
C VAL A 109 -14.43 1.49 -12.00
N ALA A 110 -15.11 0.35 -12.17
CA ALA A 110 -14.70 -0.66 -13.15
C ALA A 110 -14.75 -0.12 -14.57
N ALA A 111 -15.71 0.78 -14.84
CA ALA A 111 -15.88 1.34 -16.18
C ALA A 111 -15.12 2.63 -16.42
N CYS A 112 -14.48 3.18 -15.40
CA CYS A 112 -13.84 4.48 -15.52
C CYS A 112 -12.58 4.42 -16.35
N CYS A 113 -12.57 5.14 -17.47
CA CYS A 113 -11.41 5.18 -18.37
C CYS A 113 -10.36 6.19 -17.92
N HIS A 114 -10.65 6.96 -16.88
CA HIS A 114 -9.70 7.95 -16.37
C HIS A 114 -8.79 7.39 -15.27
N ILE A 115 -9.09 6.18 -14.77
CA ILE A 115 -8.28 5.52 -13.76
C ILE A 115 -7.51 4.40 -14.44
N PRO A 116 -6.17 4.44 -14.42
CA PRO A 116 -5.38 3.40 -15.10
C PRO A 116 -5.56 2.05 -14.42
N GLU A 117 -5.44 1.01 -15.22
CA GLU A 117 -5.46 -0.35 -14.70
C GLU A 117 -4.21 -0.60 -13.88
N ALA A 118 -4.34 -1.37 -12.85
CA ALA A 118 -3.22 -1.67 -11.96
C ALA A 118 -2.30 -2.74 -12.55
#